data_315bdfe2a857494124b96b4d9d1dbd59
#
_entry.id   315bdfe2a857494124b96b4d9d1dbd59
#
_cell.length_a   1.000
_cell.length_b   1.000
_cell.length_c   1.000
_cell.angle_alpha   90.00
_cell.angle_beta   90.00
_cell.angle_gamma   90.00
#
_symmetry.space_group_name_H-M   'P 1'
#
loop_
_entity.id
_entity.type
_entity.pdbx_description
1 polymer ?
#
loop_
_entity_poly.entity_id
_entity_poly.type
_entity_poly.pdbx_seq_one_letter_code
_entity_poly.pdbx_strand_id
1 'polypeptide(L)'
;MAYVVTASCLGDKFTKCVDVCPVDAFREGPQMLYIDPLVCIDCNACLTECPVRAIYPDSAVPEPMQDYIELNARMAQECPPITESLDVDDSQAGKTTNAPRTVGPARRLAVIGAGPSGFYAADEMLRQLPEATVDIFERLPTPFGLVRYGVAPDHPKIKSVSASFDKIARSPKVRFFGNVELGRDLSRDELLAHYDAVLYATGGSSSRPLALPGAELGNIQGASAFVGWYNGHPDFRHLQVDLSGDTAVVIGMGNVALDIARILAMPVAELERTDIADYALEALRQSNIREVCLVARRGPVQAAFTPKELRQLLDTQGVDILVDADDLLLDAASAAELA
;
A
#
# COMPACT_ATOMS: atom_id res chain seq x y z
N MET A 1 0.74 -10.77 -5.72
CA MET A 1 2.23 -10.79 -5.63
C MET A 1 2.58 -10.63 -4.18
N ALA A 2 3.55 -11.38 -3.67
CA ALA A 2 4.01 -11.30 -2.29
C ALA A 2 5.53 -11.49 -2.25
N TYR A 3 6.15 -11.12 -1.14
CA TYR A 3 7.56 -11.47 -0.91
C TYR A 3 7.70 -12.86 -0.32
N VAL A 4 8.86 -13.48 -0.57
CA VAL A 4 9.19 -14.85 -0.16
C VAL A 4 10.52 -14.85 0.56
N VAL A 5 10.59 -15.49 1.72
CA VAL A 5 11.85 -15.75 2.44
C VAL A 5 12.45 -17.05 1.92
N THR A 6 13.73 -17.04 1.61
CA THR A 6 14.46 -18.18 1.01
C THR A 6 15.55 -18.73 1.92
N ALA A 7 16.29 -19.73 1.43
CA ALA A 7 17.31 -20.51 2.15
C ALA A 7 18.33 -19.66 2.95
N SER A 8 18.65 -18.46 2.49
CA SER A 8 19.64 -17.62 3.19
C SER A 8 19.22 -17.20 4.60
N CYS A 9 17.95 -17.40 4.98
CA CYS A 9 17.42 -17.15 6.32
C CYS A 9 17.50 -18.39 7.25
N LEU A 10 17.92 -19.56 6.72
CA LEU A 10 17.99 -20.79 7.49
C LEU A 10 19.05 -20.69 8.60
N GLY A 11 18.65 -20.99 9.83
CA GLY A 11 19.54 -21.06 11.00
C GLY A 11 19.73 -19.71 11.72
N ASP A 12 19.84 -18.64 10.99
CA ASP A 12 20.04 -17.29 11.52
C ASP A 12 18.78 -16.45 11.29
N LYS A 13 17.84 -16.50 12.21
CA LYS A 13 16.61 -15.71 12.13
C LYS A 13 16.90 -14.26 12.48
N PHE A 14 17.50 -13.52 11.54
CA PHE A 14 17.59 -12.06 11.67
C PHE A 14 16.18 -11.47 11.51
N THR A 15 15.69 -10.79 12.53
CA THR A 15 14.28 -10.36 12.59
C THR A 15 14.08 -8.88 12.27
N LYS A 16 15.11 -8.14 11.84
CA LYS A 16 15.00 -6.71 11.45
C LYS A 16 13.96 -6.44 10.37
N CYS A 17 13.73 -7.40 9.49
CA CYS A 17 12.69 -7.32 8.46
C CYS A 17 11.27 -7.36 9.06
N VAL A 18 11.10 -7.87 10.28
CA VAL A 18 9.81 -7.91 10.99
C VAL A 18 9.39 -6.51 11.42
N ASP A 19 10.31 -5.73 12.03
CA ASP A 19 10.01 -4.39 12.56
C ASP A 19 9.52 -3.40 11.49
N VAL A 20 9.98 -3.60 10.25
CA VAL A 20 9.60 -2.72 9.13
C VAL A 20 8.36 -3.21 8.37
N CYS A 21 7.80 -4.36 8.77
CA CYS A 21 6.61 -4.89 8.09
C CYS A 21 5.34 -4.14 8.55
N PRO A 22 4.70 -3.33 7.67
CA PRO A 22 3.57 -2.52 8.07
C PRO A 22 2.28 -3.32 8.30
N VAL A 23 2.28 -4.61 7.94
CA VAL A 23 1.08 -5.46 7.99
C VAL A 23 1.27 -6.75 8.80
N ASP A 24 2.41 -6.93 9.50
CA ASP A 24 2.72 -8.11 10.29
C ASP A 24 2.63 -9.43 9.50
N ALA A 25 3.14 -9.42 8.27
CA ALA A 25 3.07 -10.57 7.37
C ALA A 25 4.04 -11.70 7.75
N PHE A 26 4.98 -11.48 8.69
CA PHE A 26 5.95 -12.50 9.06
C PHE A 26 5.37 -13.55 9.99
N ARG A 27 5.84 -14.79 9.78
CA ARG A 27 5.54 -15.96 10.60
C ARG A 27 6.85 -16.56 11.11
N GLU A 28 6.86 -16.95 12.38
CA GLU A 28 8.04 -17.54 12.99
C GLU A 28 8.03 -19.07 12.89
N GLY A 29 8.85 -19.61 11.99
CA GLY A 29 9.04 -21.06 11.89
C GLY A 29 10.24 -21.55 12.70
N PRO A 30 10.44 -22.88 12.78
CA PRO A 30 11.50 -23.48 13.59
C PRO A 30 12.91 -23.05 13.19
N GLN A 31 13.16 -22.89 11.89
CA GLN A 31 14.50 -22.67 11.33
C GLN A 31 14.66 -21.34 10.61
N MET A 32 13.55 -20.72 10.14
CA MET A 32 13.57 -19.47 9.40
C MET A 32 12.24 -18.72 9.55
N LEU A 33 12.22 -17.49 9.11
CA LEU A 33 10.97 -16.73 8.98
C LEU A 33 10.29 -17.08 7.65
N TYR A 34 8.97 -16.89 7.62
CA TYR A 34 8.15 -17.01 6.42
C TYR A 34 7.30 -15.75 6.25
N ILE A 35 6.93 -15.42 5.02
CA ILE A 35 6.01 -14.32 4.74
C ILE A 35 4.67 -14.93 4.31
N ASP A 36 3.61 -14.49 4.97
CA ASP A 36 2.24 -14.87 4.63
C ASP A 36 1.79 -14.13 3.36
N PRO A 37 1.56 -14.82 2.26
CA PRO A 37 1.18 -14.19 1.00
C PRO A 37 -0.22 -13.56 1.02
N LEU A 38 -1.09 -13.98 1.96
CA LEU A 38 -2.43 -13.40 2.12
C LEU A 38 -2.42 -12.09 2.91
N VAL A 39 -1.34 -11.82 3.65
CA VAL A 39 -1.17 -10.62 4.47
C VAL A 39 -0.20 -9.64 3.84
N CYS A 40 0.80 -10.13 3.09
CA CYS A 40 1.80 -9.30 2.44
C CYS A 40 1.19 -8.34 1.41
N ILE A 41 1.53 -7.06 1.53
CA ILE A 41 1.07 -5.99 0.60
C ILE A 41 2.13 -5.58 -0.42
N ASP A 42 3.18 -6.37 -0.60
CA ASP A 42 4.23 -6.14 -1.60
C ASP A 42 4.92 -4.76 -1.48
N CYS A 43 5.09 -4.27 -0.26
CA CYS A 43 5.61 -2.93 0.02
C CYS A 43 7.15 -2.80 -0.01
N ASN A 44 7.90 -3.86 -0.27
CA ASN A 44 9.36 -3.90 -0.37
C ASN A 44 10.16 -3.50 0.90
N ALA A 45 9.53 -3.06 1.97
CA ALA A 45 10.23 -2.56 3.16
C ALA A 45 11.20 -3.60 3.77
N CYS A 46 10.80 -4.85 3.83
CA CYS A 46 11.58 -5.94 4.42
C CYS A 46 12.81 -6.35 3.59
N LEU A 47 12.79 -6.15 2.27
CA LEU A 47 13.89 -6.54 1.39
C LEU A 47 15.17 -5.75 1.70
N THR A 48 15.05 -4.45 1.96
CA THR A 48 16.18 -3.57 2.25
C THR A 48 16.77 -3.79 3.64
N GLU A 49 15.97 -4.27 4.57
CA GLU A 49 16.39 -4.52 5.98
C GLU A 49 16.88 -5.96 6.20
N CYS A 50 16.75 -6.85 5.22
CA CYS A 50 17.24 -8.22 5.35
C CYS A 50 18.77 -8.30 5.23
N PRO A 51 19.51 -8.61 6.33
CA PRO A 51 20.97 -8.57 6.32
C PRO A 51 21.60 -9.69 5.47
N VAL A 52 20.88 -10.79 5.29
CA VAL A 52 21.31 -11.96 4.52
C VAL A 52 20.68 -12.03 3.12
N ARG A 53 19.90 -11.02 2.73
CA ARG A 53 19.23 -10.93 1.42
C ARG A 53 18.44 -12.19 1.06
N ALA A 54 17.73 -12.74 2.03
CA ALA A 54 16.90 -13.92 1.87
C ALA A 54 15.53 -13.63 1.25
N ILE A 55 15.14 -12.36 1.09
CA ILE A 55 13.80 -11.95 0.69
C ILE A 55 13.78 -11.55 -0.78
N TYR A 56 12.83 -12.12 -1.52
CA TYR A 56 12.63 -11.87 -2.96
C TYR A 56 11.14 -11.65 -3.25
N PRO A 57 10.77 -10.82 -4.23
CA PRO A 57 9.42 -10.89 -4.78
C PRO A 57 9.18 -12.27 -5.41
N ASP A 58 7.97 -12.81 -5.30
CA ASP A 58 7.60 -14.14 -5.82
C ASP A 58 7.97 -14.33 -7.30
N SER A 59 7.80 -13.26 -8.10
CA SER A 59 8.13 -13.23 -9.54
C SER A 59 9.63 -13.22 -9.86
N ALA A 60 10.49 -13.00 -8.86
CA ALA A 60 11.95 -12.89 -9.03
C ALA A 60 12.73 -13.84 -8.12
N VAL A 61 12.07 -14.84 -7.53
CA VAL A 61 12.74 -15.91 -6.79
C VAL A 61 13.63 -16.71 -7.74
N PRO A 62 14.93 -16.88 -7.46
CA PRO A 62 15.84 -17.64 -8.31
C PRO A 62 15.37 -19.08 -8.53
N GLU A 63 15.56 -19.64 -9.74
CA GLU A 63 15.12 -20.99 -10.12
C GLU A 63 15.43 -22.09 -9.09
N PRO A 64 16.62 -22.16 -8.49
CA PRO A 64 16.91 -23.18 -7.48
C PRO A 64 16.14 -23.03 -6.18
N MET A 65 15.42 -21.93 -5.98
CA MET A 65 14.70 -21.59 -4.74
C MET A 65 13.20 -21.38 -4.95
N GLN A 66 12.64 -21.72 -6.09
CA GLN A 66 11.21 -21.52 -6.38
C GLN A 66 10.28 -22.30 -5.45
N ASP A 67 10.74 -23.45 -4.93
CA ASP A 67 10.01 -24.24 -3.94
C ASP A 67 9.68 -23.44 -2.65
N TYR A 68 10.44 -22.37 -2.38
CA TYR A 68 10.19 -21.50 -1.23
C TYR A 68 8.90 -20.69 -1.36
N ILE A 69 8.36 -20.49 -2.57
CA ILE A 69 7.08 -19.81 -2.79
C ILE A 69 5.95 -20.62 -2.12
N GLU A 70 5.85 -21.90 -2.47
CA GLU A 70 4.86 -22.81 -1.88
C GLU A 70 5.16 -23.06 -0.39
N LEU A 71 6.43 -23.15 -0.01
CA LEU A 71 6.83 -23.33 1.37
C LEU A 71 6.37 -22.16 2.25
N ASN A 72 6.57 -20.91 1.83
CA ASN A 72 6.10 -19.75 2.60
C ASN A 72 4.56 -19.77 2.74
N ALA A 73 3.83 -20.05 1.67
CA ALA A 73 2.37 -20.09 1.70
C ALA A 73 1.84 -21.16 2.67
N ARG A 74 2.45 -22.35 2.68
CA ARG A 74 2.09 -23.45 3.58
C ARG A 74 2.45 -23.13 5.02
N MET A 75 3.70 -22.72 5.27
CA MET A 75 4.18 -22.45 6.62
C MET A 75 3.52 -21.25 7.26
N ALA A 76 3.02 -20.31 6.45
CA ALA A 76 2.23 -19.18 6.95
C ALA A 76 0.93 -19.61 7.66
N GLN A 77 0.38 -20.76 7.30
CA GLN A 77 -0.82 -21.32 7.95
C GLN A 77 -0.49 -22.09 9.23
N GLU A 78 0.74 -22.63 9.33
CA GLU A 78 1.17 -23.51 10.42
C GLU A 78 1.93 -22.75 11.52
N CYS A 79 2.59 -21.65 11.19
CA CYS A 79 3.47 -20.91 12.08
C CYS A 79 2.79 -19.67 12.69
N PRO A 80 3.09 -19.34 13.97
CA PRO A 80 2.53 -18.15 14.60
C PRO A 80 3.04 -16.85 13.96
N PRO A 81 2.27 -15.77 14.02
CA PRO A 81 2.74 -14.44 13.62
C PRO A 81 3.85 -13.97 14.55
N ILE A 82 4.83 -13.25 13.98
CA ILE A 82 5.85 -12.52 14.72
C ILE A 82 5.73 -11.04 14.38
N THR A 83 5.62 -10.18 15.39
CA THR A 83 5.33 -8.74 15.25
C THR A 83 6.43 -7.84 15.77
N GLU A 84 7.39 -8.40 16.51
CA GLU A 84 8.52 -7.70 17.08
C GLU A 84 9.82 -8.46 16.77
N SER A 85 10.91 -7.73 16.56
CA SER A 85 12.20 -8.37 16.35
C SER A 85 12.69 -9.06 17.63
N LEU A 86 13.38 -10.18 17.43
CA LEU A 86 14.14 -10.82 18.50
C LEU A 86 15.50 -10.11 18.60
N ASP A 87 16.05 -10.00 19.82
CA ASP A 87 17.43 -9.52 20.06
C ASP A 87 18.43 -10.57 19.52
N VAL A 88 18.70 -10.50 18.22
CA VAL A 88 19.69 -11.36 17.57
C VAL A 88 20.91 -10.49 17.20
N ASP A 89 22.10 -10.91 17.63
CA ASP A 89 23.36 -10.26 17.24
C ASP A 89 23.59 -10.46 15.72
N ASP A 90 23.43 -9.37 14.96
CA ASP A 90 23.61 -9.34 13.50
C ASP A 90 25.04 -8.94 13.08
N SER A 91 25.97 -8.76 14.02
CA SER A 91 27.36 -8.37 13.76
C SER A 91 28.09 -9.36 12.84
N GLN A 92 27.59 -10.58 12.74
CA GLN A 92 28.10 -11.68 11.91
C GLN A 92 27.35 -11.84 10.57
N ALA A 93 26.29 -11.08 10.31
CA ALA A 93 25.58 -11.15 9.04
C ALA A 93 26.54 -10.77 7.91
N GLY A 94 26.86 -11.74 7.08
CA GLY A 94 27.77 -11.55 5.96
C GLY A 94 27.28 -10.41 5.06
N LYS A 95 28.04 -9.32 4.99
CA LYS A 95 27.81 -8.24 4.02
C LYS A 95 28.06 -8.77 2.61
N THR A 96 27.10 -9.50 2.08
CA THR A 96 27.10 -9.82 0.66
C THR A 96 26.84 -8.54 -0.11
N THR A 97 27.89 -7.84 -0.45
CA THR A 97 27.83 -6.77 -1.43
C THR A 97 27.49 -7.38 -2.77
N ASN A 98 26.25 -7.18 -3.25
CA ASN A 98 26.05 -7.30 -4.70
C ASN A 98 26.92 -6.22 -5.32
N ALA A 99 27.99 -6.64 -6.00
CA ALA A 99 28.80 -5.71 -6.76
C ALA A 99 27.89 -4.94 -7.74
N PRO A 100 28.06 -3.63 -7.88
CA PRO A 100 27.31 -2.84 -8.85
C PRO A 100 27.50 -3.47 -10.23
N ARG A 101 26.40 -3.71 -10.92
CA ARG A 101 26.39 -4.48 -12.17
C ARG A 101 27.06 -3.78 -13.34
N THR A 102 27.24 -2.46 -13.28
CA THR A 102 27.92 -1.70 -14.35
C THR A 102 28.54 -0.42 -13.82
N VAL A 103 29.83 -0.27 -13.97
CA VAL A 103 30.49 1.04 -13.92
C VAL A 103 30.27 1.67 -15.31
N GLY A 104 29.16 2.36 -15.47
CA GLY A 104 28.86 3.18 -16.64
C GLY A 104 29.13 4.66 -16.37
N PRO A 105 29.07 5.54 -17.40
CA PRO A 105 29.13 6.98 -17.16
C PRO A 105 28.01 7.42 -16.19
N ALA A 106 28.28 8.46 -15.41
CA ALA A 106 27.29 9.05 -14.51
C ALA A 106 26.03 9.42 -15.30
N ARG A 107 24.87 8.93 -14.87
CA ARG A 107 23.58 9.15 -15.53
C ARG A 107 22.73 10.12 -14.70
N ARG A 108 22.00 10.97 -15.39
CA ARG A 108 20.95 11.80 -14.80
C ARG A 108 19.59 11.23 -15.16
N LEU A 109 18.81 10.86 -14.17
CA LEU A 109 17.53 10.21 -14.36
C LEU A 109 16.43 11.09 -13.78
N ALA A 110 15.32 11.22 -14.48
CA ALA A 110 14.12 11.92 -13.99
C ALA A 110 13.01 10.91 -13.68
N VAL A 111 12.37 11.08 -12.54
CA VAL A 111 11.17 10.34 -12.15
C VAL A 111 10.02 11.32 -11.99
N ILE A 112 8.91 11.09 -12.67
CA ILE A 112 7.71 11.93 -12.62
C ILE A 112 6.68 11.24 -11.75
N GLY A 113 6.44 11.81 -10.58
CA GLY A 113 5.59 11.30 -9.51
C GLY A 113 6.39 10.78 -8.33
N ALA A 114 6.12 11.33 -7.15
CA ALA A 114 6.76 10.98 -5.87
C ALA A 114 5.87 10.06 -5.02
N GLY A 115 5.11 9.19 -5.63
CA GLY A 115 4.41 8.09 -4.96
C GLY A 115 5.34 6.90 -4.68
N PRO A 116 4.82 5.81 -4.11
CA PRO A 116 5.60 4.59 -3.85
C PRO A 116 6.40 4.11 -5.05
N SER A 117 5.75 4.02 -6.22
CA SER A 117 6.41 3.58 -7.47
C SER A 117 7.60 4.44 -7.85
N GLY A 118 7.50 5.77 -7.64
CA GLY A 118 8.59 6.70 -7.94
C GLY A 118 9.78 6.51 -7.00
N PHE A 119 9.54 6.35 -5.68
CA PHE A 119 10.61 6.11 -4.72
C PHE A 119 11.28 4.75 -4.89
N TYR A 120 10.51 3.67 -5.10
CA TYR A 120 11.10 2.37 -5.38
C TYR A 120 11.91 2.35 -6.68
N ALA A 121 11.42 3.05 -7.71
CA ALA A 121 12.19 3.19 -8.95
C ALA A 121 13.50 3.95 -8.72
N ALA A 122 13.48 5.03 -7.95
CA ALA A 122 14.69 5.79 -7.62
C ALA A 122 15.71 4.95 -6.87
N ASP A 123 15.27 4.17 -5.87
CA ASP A 123 16.11 3.26 -5.10
C ASP A 123 16.74 2.19 -5.99
N GLU A 124 15.93 1.54 -6.81
CA GLU A 124 16.41 0.51 -7.73
C GLU A 124 17.36 1.07 -8.80
N MET A 125 17.08 2.25 -9.33
CA MET A 125 17.98 2.93 -10.28
C MET A 125 19.35 3.20 -9.67
N LEU A 126 19.39 3.71 -8.42
CA LEU A 126 20.65 3.98 -7.71
C LEU A 126 21.38 2.70 -7.33
N ARG A 127 20.64 1.62 -7.05
CA ARG A 127 21.23 0.32 -6.77
C ARG A 127 21.87 -0.31 -8.01
N GLN A 128 21.25 -0.14 -9.20
CA GLN A 128 21.79 -0.66 -10.47
C GLN A 128 22.88 0.24 -11.05
N LEU A 129 22.76 1.55 -10.86
CA LEU A 129 23.65 2.58 -11.41
C LEU A 129 24.18 3.46 -10.27
N PRO A 130 25.16 3.01 -9.49
CA PRO A 130 25.63 3.72 -8.29
C PRO A 130 26.17 5.12 -8.56
N GLU A 131 26.59 5.43 -9.79
CA GLU A 131 27.08 6.77 -10.17
C GLU A 131 25.96 7.69 -10.73
N ALA A 132 24.72 7.19 -10.81
CA ALA A 132 23.60 8.00 -11.26
C ALA A 132 23.13 9.00 -10.22
N THR A 133 22.42 10.02 -10.67
CA THR A 133 21.60 10.92 -9.86
C THR A 133 20.15 10.85 -10.32
N VAL A 134 19.20 10.96 -9.38
CA VAL A 134 17.78 10.87 -9.65
C VAL A 134 17.08 12.16 -9.18
N ASP A 135 16.38 12.80 -10.09
CA ASP A 135 15.52 13.94 -9.79
C ASP A 135 14.06 13.48 -9.83
N ILE A 136 13.35 13.65 -8.71
CA ILE A 136 11.93 13.28 -8.59
C ILE A 136 11.09 14.55 -8.66
N PHE A 137 10.19 14.61 -9.64
CA PHE A 137 9.26 15.72 -9.85
C PHE A 137 7.86 15.32 -9.40
N GLU A 138 7.23 16.18 -8.60
CA GLU A 138 5.90 15.93 -8.07
C GLU A 138 5.02 17.20 -8.19
N ARG A 139 3.81 17.05 -8.72
CA ARG A 139 2.87 18.17 -8.84
C ARG A 139 2.36 18.69 -7.50
N LEU A 140 2.32 17.83 -6.48
CA LEU A 140 1.94 18.22 -5.13
C LEU A 140 3.13 18.77 -4.35
N PRO A 141 2.88 19.60 -3.32
CA PRO A 141 3.95 20.14 -2.49
C PRO A 141 4.66 19.08 -1.65
N THR A 142 3.99 17.94 -1.39
CA THR A 142 4.47 16.87 -0.51
C THR A 142 4.53 15.54 -1.24
N PRO A 143 5.56 14.72 -0.96
CA PRO A 143 5.74 13.40 -1.55
C PRO A 143 4.85 12.33 -0.91
N PHE A 144 5.02 11.10 -1.38
CA PHE A 144 4.51 9.81 -0.91
C PHE A 144 3.15 9.39 -1.49
N GLY A 145 2.54 10.20 -2.36
CA GLY A 145 1.35 9.83 -3.14
C GLY A 145 0.28 9.12 -2.31
N LEU A 146 -0.12 7.90 -2.70
CA LEU A 146 -1.18 7.15 -2.01
C LEU A 146 -0.83 6.71 -0.58
N VAL A 147 0.43 6.64 -0.19
CA VAL A 147 0.76 6.37 1.22
C VAL A 147 0.27 7.52 2.11
N ARG A 148 0.40 8.75 1.63
CA ARG A 148 -0.11 9.95 2.33
C ARG A 148 -1.62 10.14 2.12
N TYR A 149 -2.09 10.02 0.88
CA TYR A 149 -3.42 10.49 0.47
C TYR A 149 -4.40 9.38 0.13
N GLY A 150 -3.98 8.11 0.20
CA GLY A 150 -4.80 6.95 -0.17
C GLY A 150 -4.98 5.92 0.94
N VAL A 151 -3.97 5.72 1.77
CA VAL A 151 -4.08 4.82 2.95
C VAL A 151 -5.02 5.46 3.97
N ALA A 152 -5.93 4.66 4.52
CA ALA A 152 -6.90 5.13 5.50
C ALA A 152 -6.21 5.75 6.74
N PRO A 153 -6.79 6.79 7.36
CA PRO A 153 -6.16 7.54 8.45
C PRO A 153 -5.96 6.70 9.72
N ASP A 154 -6.75 5.67 9.90
CA ASP A 154 -6.65 4.70 11.01
C ASP A 154 -5.62 3.57 10.76
N HIS A 155 -4.82 3.67 9.69
CA HIS A 155 -3.74 2.74 9.35
C HIS A 155 -2.33 3.36 9.49
N PRO A 156 -1.94 3.89 10.67
CA PRO A 156 -0.66 4.57 10.85
C PRO A 156 0.53 3.64 10.57
N LYS A 157 0.39 2.34 10.86
CA LYS A 157 1.43 1.34 10.61
C LYS A 157 1.71 1.16 9.11
N ILE A 158 0.67 1.15 8.26
CA ILE A 158 0.85 1.10 6.80
C ILE A 158 1.50 2.40 6.30
N LYS A 159 1.08 3.56 6.82
CA LYS A 159 1.69 4.86 6.49
C LYS A 159 3.16 4.96 6.92
N SER A 160 3.63 4.15 7.87
CA SER A 160 5.03 4.16 8.33
C SER A 160 6.04 3.73 7.26
N VAL A 161 5.61 3.10 6.16
CA VAL A 161 6.48 2.83 4.99
C VAL A 161 7.08 4.11 4.41
N SER A 162 6.49 5.27 4.66
CA SER A 162 7.05 6.58 4.32
C SER A 162 8.44 6.83 4.91
N ALA A 163 8.79 6.19 6.04
CA ALA A 163 10.13 6.28 6.62
C ALA A 163 11.21 5.67 5.68
N SER A 164 10.88 4.60 4.95
CA SER A 164 11.78 4.04 3.94
C SER A 164 11.97 5.00 2.76
N PHE A 165 10.89 5.66 2.34
CA PHE A 165 10.97 6.69 1.28
C PHE A 165 11.75 7.93 1.73
N ASP A 166 11.65 8.33 2.98
CA ASP A 166 12.46 9.39 3.56
C ASP A 166 13.97 9.06 3.51
N LYS A 167 14.36 7.80 3.78
CA LYS A 167 15.76 7.37 3.63
C LYS A 167 16.24 7.56 2.19
N ILE A 168 15.43 7.18 1.20
CA ILE A 168 15.73 7.35 -0.22
C ILE A 168 15.84 8.84 -0.57
N ALA A 169 14.86 9.65 -0.16
CA ALA A 169 14.83 11.09 -0.41
C ALA A 169 16.04 11.85 0.19
N ARG A 170 16.57 11.38 1.31
CA ARG A 170 17.76 11.96 1.97
C ARG A 170 19.08 11.54 1.33
N SER A 171 19.09 10.64 0.35
CA SER A 171 20.28 10.29 -0.40
C SER A 171 20.85 11.54 -1.09
N PRO A 172 22.17 11.83 -1.02
CA PRO A 172 22.77 12.95 -1.73
C PRO A 172 22.66 12.83 -3.26
N LYS A 173 22.26 11.66 -3.77
CA LYS A 173 22.03 11.38 -5.19
C LYS A 173 20.58 11.56 -5.63
N VAL A 174 19.67 11.86 -4.69
CA VAL A 174 18.25 12.11 -4.96
C VAL A 174 17.92 13.57 -4.68
N ARG A 175 17.18 14.20 -5.59
CA ARG A 175 16.60 15.53 -5.36
C ARG A 175 15.11 15.47 -5.58
N PHE A 176 14.36 16.12 -4.71
CA PHE A 176 12.91 16.23 -4.79
C PHE A 176 12.49 17.63 -5.21
N PHE A 177 11.61 17.72 -6.19
CA PHE A 177 11.02 18.95 -6.71
C PHE A 177 9.49 18.86 -6.60
N GLY A 178 8.94 19.42 -5.52
CA GLY A 178 7.50 19.54 -5.31
C GLY A 178 6.93 20.79 -6.01
N ASN A 179 5.60 20.81 -6.23
CA ASN A 179 4.88 21.81 -6.99
C ASN A 179 5.37 21.96 -8.45
N VAL A 180 5.85 20.89 -9.05
CA VAL A 180 6.29 20.87 -10.45
C VAL A 180 5.45 19.88 -11.24
N GLU A 181 4.59 20.37 -12.09
CA GLU A 181 3.68 19.58 -12.90
C GLU A 181 4.16 19.45 -14.34
N LEU A 182 4.33 18.20 -14.77
CA LEU A 182 4.67 17.92 -16.15
C LEU A 182 3.54 18.33 -17.10
N GLY A 183 3.89 19.05 -18.15
CA GLY A 183 2.94 19.60 -19.11
C GLY A 183 2.49 21.03 -18.79
N ARG A 184 2.72 21.49 -17.55
CA ARG A 184 2.47 22.89 -17.15
C ARG A 184 3.78 23.63 -16.88
N ASP A 185 4.62 23.10 -15.99
CA ASP A 185 5.84 23.76 -15.51
C ASP A 185 7.10 23.26 -16.23
N LEU A 186 7.07 22.02 -16.70
CA LEU A 186 8.10 21.37 -17.50
C LEU A 186 7.46 20.57 -18.63
N SER A 187 8.05 20.63 -19.78
CA SER A 187 7.69 19.78 -20.92
C SER A 187 8.49 18.46 -20.91
N ARG A 188 7.96 17.45 -21.61
CA ARG A 188 8.69 16.20 -21.85
C ARG A 188 10.00 16.45 -22.60
N ASP A 189 10.00 17.35 -23.58
CA ASP A 189 11.17 17.60 -24.43
C ASP A 189 12.29 18.30 -23.65
N GLU A 190 11.96 19.20 -22.73
CA GLU A 190 12.94 19.78 -21.78
C GLU A 190 13.55 18.71 -20.89
N LEU A 191 12.74 17.78 -20.36
CA LEU A 191 13.27 16.67 -19.56
C LEU A 191 14.22 15.79 -20.40
N LEU A 192 13.84 15.42 -21.62
CA LEU A 192 14.67 14.60 -22.50
C LEU A 192 15.96 15.30 -22.97
N ALA A 193 15.99 16.64 -22.97
CA ALA A 193 17.20 17.41 -23.26
C ALA A 193 18.21 17.41 -22.09
N HIS A 194 17.75 17.16 -20.85
CA HIS A 194 18.56 17.29 -19.64
C HIS A 194 18.82 15.98 -18.89
N TYR A 195 18.06 14.91 -19.20
CA TYR A 195 18.13 13.61 -18.54
C TYR A 195 18.39 12.50 -19.55
N ASP A 196 19.16 11.51 -19.14
CA ASP A 196 19.45 10.31 -19.95
C ASP A 196 18.22 9.41 -20.08
N ALA A 197 17.32 9.42 -19.06
CA ALA A 197 16.04 8.72 -19.11
C ALA A 197 15.00 9.43 -18.22
N VAL A 198 13.73 9.29 -18.59
CA VAL A 198 12.56 9.80 -17.88
C VAL A 198 11.60 8.65 -17.59
N LEU A 199 11.31 8.43 -16.31
CA LEU A 199 10.34 7.44 -15.86
C LEU A 199 9.06 8.11 -15.39
N TYR A 200 7.92 7.62 -15.87
CA TYR A 200 6.60 8.08 -15.44
C TYR A 200 6.04 7.15 -14.37
N ALA A 201 5.84 7.68 -13.16
CA ALA A 201 5.27 7.02 -12.01
C ALA A 201 4.12 7.85 -11.41
N THR A 202 3.30 8.43 -12.29
CA THR A 202 2.29 9.45 -11.97
C THR A 202 1.05 8.91 -11.25
N GLY A 203 0.89 7.57 -11.17
CA GLY A 203 -0.29 6.94 -10.59
C GLY A 203 -1.56 7.16 -11.42
N GLY A 204 -2.71 6.85 -10.83
CA GLY A 204 -4.03 7.10 -11.40
C GLY A 204 -4.70 8.28 -10.70
N SER A 205 -5.08 9.31 -11.44
CA SER A 205 -5.67 10.55 -10.90
C SER A 205 -7.20 10.55 -10.88
N SER A 206 -7.87 9.61 -11.53
CA SER A 206 -9.32 9.59 -11.68
C SER A 206 -9.94 8.23 -11.40
N SER A 207 -11.13 8.25 -10.81
CA SER A 207 -11.97 7.06 -10.69
C SER A 207 -12.56 6.67 -12.04
N ARG A 208 -12.72 5.38 -12.29
CA ARG A 208 -13.47 4.90 -13.45
C ARG A 208 -14.94 5.26 -13.26
N PRO A 209 -15.61 5.89 -14.24
CA PRO A 209 -17.02 6.21 -14.13
C PRO A 209 -17.86 4.93 -14.02
N LEU A 210 -18.91 5.00 -13.21
CA LEU A 210 -19.87 3.92 -13.04
C LEU A 210 -20.96 4.05 -14.13
N ALA A 211 -21.13 3.02 -14.94
CA ALA A 211 -22.14 2.99 -16.02
C ALA A 211 -23.49 2.47 -15.48
N LEU A 212 -24.13 3.23 -14.60
CA LEU A 212 -25.46 2.92 -14.05
C LEU A 212 -26.36 4.15 -14.17
N PRO A 213 -27.70 3.95 -14.34
CA PRO A 213 -28.66 5.03 -14.23
C PRO A 213 -28.53 5.73 -12.87
N GLY A 214 -28.51 7.05 -12.87
CA GLY A 214 -28.34 7.85 -11.66
C GLY A 214 -26.89 8.13 -11.26
N ALA A 215 -25.87 7.61 -11.99
CA ALA A 215 -24.46 7.87 -11.68
C ALA A 215 -24.06 9.35 -11.82
N GLU A 216 -24.92 10.17 -12.44
CA GLU A 216 -24.80 11.62 -12.59
C GLU A 216 -25.33 12.43 -11.40
N LEU A 217 -25.95 11.78 -10.41
CA LEU A 217 -26.49 12.48 -9.23
C LEU A 217 -25.41 13.10 -8.38
N GLY A 218 -25.69 14.26 -7.81
CA GLY A 218 -24.70 15.08 -7.11
C GLY A 218 -24.17 14.49 -5.79
N ASN A 219 -24.87 13.50 -5.21
CA ASN A 219 -24.46 12.78 -4.02
C ASN A 219 -23.65 11.49 -4.29
N ILE A 220 -23.25 11.26 -5.56
CA ILE A 220 -22.39 10.14 -5.94
C ILE A 220 -20.94 10.61 -6.03
N GLN A 221 -20.06 9.96 -5.28
CA GLN A 221 -18.65 10.29 -5.21
C GLN A 221 -17.79 9.11 -5.68
N GLY A 222 -16.75 9.38 -6.45
CA GLY A 222 -15.72 8.38 -6.74
C GLY A 222 -14.89 8.08 -5.50
N ALA A 223 -14.55 6.81 -5.27
CA ALA A 223 -13.77 6.37 -4.12
C ALA A 223 -12.46 7.17 -3.96
N SER A 224 -11.71 7.40 -5.05
CA SER A 224 -10.45 8.17 -5.01
C SER A 224 -10.66 9.60 -4.50
N ALA A 225 -11.78 10.25 -4.87
CA ALA A 225 -12.09 11.61 -4.44
C ALA A 225 -12.44 11.64 -2.94
N PHE A 226 -13.28 10.71 -2.49
CA PHE A 226 -13.67 10.61 -1.08
C PHE A 226 -12.46 10.25 -0.18
N VAL A 227 -11.63 9.29 -0.60
CA VAL A 227 -10.40 8.90 0.11
C VAL A 227 -9.41 10.07 0.16
N GLY A 228 -9.22 10.78 -0.95
CA GLY A 228 -8.39 11.98 -0.98
C GLY A 228 -8.95 13.10 -0.08
N TRP A 229 -10.27 13.25 -0.01
CA TRP A 229 -10.92 14.24 0.84
C TRP A 229 -10.60 14.00 2.31
N TYR A 230 -10.83 12.81 2.84
CA TYR A 230 -10.55 12.58 4.26
C TYR A 230 -9.05 12.51 4.60
N ASN A 231 -8.18 12.26 3.61
CA ASN A 231 -6.72 12.29 3.77
C ASN A 231 -6.07 13.65 3.50
N GLY A 232 -6.85 14.70 3.26
CA GLY A 232 -6.31 16.06 3.09
C GLY A 232 -5.64 16.32 1.75
N HIS A 233 -6.00 15.57 0.69
CA HIS A 233 -5.46 15.79 -0.65
C HIS A 233 -5.88 17.16 -1.19
N PRO A 234 -4.95 17.99 -1.67
CA PRO A 234 -5.27 19.38 -2.12
C PRO A 234 -6.39 19.48 -3.14
N ASP A 235 -6.44 18.58 -4.12
CA ASP A 235 -7.45 18.60 -5.19
C ASP A 235 -8.86 18.28 -4.69
N PHE A 236 -8.98 17.59 -3.57
CA PHE A 236 -10.28 17.17 -3.01
C PHE A 236 -10.68 17.93 -1.74
N ARG A 237 -9.88 18.90 -1.31
CA ARG A 237 -10.16 19.68 -0.09
C ARG A 237 -11.53 20.36 -0.11
N HIS A 238 -12.02 20.76 -1.27
CA HIS A 238 -13.29 21.46 -1.44
C HIS A 238 -14.44 20.55 -1.91
N LEU A 239 -14.21 19.23 -1.89
CA LEU A 239 -15.24 18.27 -2.23
C LEU A 239 -16.43 18.43 -1.28
N GLN A 240 -17.62 18.60 -1.85
CA GLN A 240 -18.85 18.64 -1.07
C GLN A 240 -19.32 17.20 -0.86
N VAL A 241 -19.17 16.69 0.35
CA VAL A 241 -19.63 15.36 0.74
C VAL A 241 -20.96 15.52 1.47
N ASP A 242 -22.01 14.96 0.91
CA ASP A 242 -23.34 14.95 1.54
C ASP A 242 -23.46 13.79 2.52
N LEU A 243 -23.47 14.11 3.81
CA LEU A 243 -23.63 13.18 4.92
C LEU A 243 -24.96 13.41 5.67
N SER A 244 -25.93 14.09 5.04
CA SER A 244 -27.22 14.45 5.65
C SER A 244 -28.23 13.32 5.68
N GLY A 245 -28.07 12.30 4.80
CA GLY A 245 -28.89 11.08 4.80
C GLY A 245 -28.56 10.16 5.96
N ASP A 246 -29.43 9.21 6.23
CA ASP A 246 -29.23 8.18 7.26
C ASP A 246 -28.46 6.94 6.76
N THR A 247 -28.41 6.74 5.44
CA THR A 247 -27.79 5.58 4.81
C THR A 247 -26.73 6.01 3.76
N ALA A 248 -25.55 5.43 3.86
CA ALA A 248 -24.51 5.52 2.83
C ALA A 248 -24.38 4.19 2.09
N VAL A 249 -24.25 4.24 0.76
CA VAL A 249 -24.04 3.05 -0.07
C VAL A 249 -22.63 3.08 -0.65
N VAL A 250 -21.85 2.04 -0.39
CA VAL A 250 -20.50 1.85 -0.92
C VAL A 250 -20.53 0.72 -1.95
N ILE A 251 -20.31 1.06 -3.22
CA ILE A 251 -20.30 0.09 -4.30
C ILE A 251 -18.89 -0.44 -4.52
N GLY A 252 -18.67 -1.68 -4.11
CA GLY A 252 -17.39 -2.37 -4.21
C GLY A 252 -17.18 -3.35 -3.06
N MET A 253 -16.25 -4.30 -3.24
CA MET A 253 -15.91 -5.32 -2.26
C MET A 253 -14.39 -5.55 -2.24
N GLY A 254 -13.64 -4.47 -2.27
CA GLY A 254 -12.18 -4.46 -2.07
C GLY A 254 -11.79 -3.71 -0.81
N ASN A 255 -10.50 -3.69 -0.45
CA ASN A 255 -9.99 -3.03 0.74
C ASN A 255 -10.43 -1.56 0.85
N VAL A 256 -10.39 -0.81 -0.25
CA VAL A 256 -10.83 0.61 -0.25
C VAL A 256 -12.32 0.75 0.10
N ALA A 257 -13.17 -0.19 -0.31
CA ALA A 257 -14.59 -0.16 0.05
C ALA A 257 -14.79 -0.41 1.55
N LEU A 258 -14.03 -1.35 2.13
CA LEU A 258 -14.04 -1.60 3.58
C LEU A 258 -13.49 -0.39 4.36
N ASP A 259 -12.41 0.24 3.88
CA ASP A 259 -11.87 1.46 4.49
C ASP A 259 -12.91 2.57 4.52
N ILE A 260 -13.59 2.83 3.40
CA ILE A 260 -14.64 3.85 3.31
C ILE A 260 -15.79 3.52 4.27
N ALA A 261 -16.25 2.27 4.28
CA ALA A 261 -17.33 1.85 5.18
C ALA A 261 -16.95 2.03 6.65
N ARG A 262 -15.72 1.65 7.01
CA ARG A 262 -15.19 1.78 8.36
C ARG A 262 -15.08 3.25 8.78
N ILE A 263 -14.53 4.13 7.95
CA ILE A 263 -14.42 5.57 8.25
C ILE A 263 -15.80 6.23 8.40
N LEU A 264 -16.81 5.81 7.62
CA LEU A 264 -18.17 6.32 7.74
C LEU A 264 -18.90 5.82 9.00
N ALA A 265 -18.59 4.60 9.45
CA ALA A 265 -19.25 3.96 10.59
C ALA A 265 -18.52 4.17 11.94
N MET A 266 -17.22 4.48 11.90
CA MET A 266 -16.38 4.60 13.09
C MET A 266 -16.81 5.76 13.98
N PRO A 267 -16.84 5.58 15.33
CA PRO A 267 -17.08 6.67 16.26
C PRO A 267 -16.09 7.83 16.07
N VAL A 268 -16.61 9.06 16.08
CA VAL A 268 -15.79 10.27 15.88
C VAL A 268 -14.60 10.34 16.85
N ALA A 269 -14.78 9.91 18.10
CA ALA A 269 -13.71 9.88 19.10
C ALA A 269 -12.53 8.98 18.73
N GLU A 270 -12.74 7.96 17.92
CA GLU A 270 -11.66 7.13 17.38
C GLU A 270 -10.99 7.82 16.18
N LEU A 271 -11.78 8.46 15.29
CA LEU A 271 -11.24 9.25 14.17
C LEU A 271 -10.38 10.42 14.64
N GLU A 272 -10.69 11.05 15.76
CA GLU A 272 -9.89 12.13 16.37
C GLU A 272 -8.45 11.72 16.71
N ARG A 273 -8.19 10.42 16.86
CA ARG A 273 -6.87 9.88 17.19
C ARG A 273 -6.04 9.56 15.93
N THR A 274 -6.62 9.77 14.77
CA THR A 274 -5.99 9.45 13.48
C THR A 274 -5.43 10.71 12.81
N ASP A 275 -4.81 10.55 11.64
CA ASP A 275 -4.35 11.67 10.82
C ASP A 275 -5.41 12.15 9.80
N ILE A 276 -6.70 11.91 10.05
CA ILE A 276 -7.79 12.41 9.23
C ILE A 276 -7.75 13.95 9.12
N ALA A 277 -8.11 14.50 7.96
CA ALA A 277 -8.14 15.94 7.80
C ALA A 277 -9.20 16.60 8.69
N ASP A 278 -8.87 17.72 9.37
CA ASP A 278 -9.73 18.42 10.32
C ASP A 278 -11.11 18.75 9.75
N TYR A 279 -11.19 19.21 8.50
CA TYR A 279 -12.46 19.56 7.85
C TYR A 279 -13.32 18.31 7.56
N ALA A 280 -12.69 17.15 7.30
CA ALA A 280 -13.39 15.90 7.08
C ALA A 280 -13.91 15.35 8.43
N LEU A 281 -13.10 15.43 9.47
CA LEU A 281 -13.49 15.08 10.83
C LEU A 281 -14.69 15.91 11.29
N GLU A 282 -14.69 17.22 11.04
CA GLU A 282 -15.81 18.09 11.40
C GLU A 282 -17.08 17.75 10.60
N ALA A 283 -16.95 17.41 9.31
CA ALA A 283 -18.10 16.96 8.53
C ALA A 283 -18.66 15.62 9.04
N LEU A 284 -17.79 14.66 9.38
CA LEU A 284 -18.21 13.38 9.97
C LEU A 284 -18.83 13.54 11.35
N ARG A 285 -18.41 14.52 12.15
CA ARG A 285 -19.03 14.86 13.44
C ARG A 285 -20.49 15.30 13.30
N GLN A 286 -20.81 15.93 12.16
CA GLN A 286 -22.17 16.40 11.83
C GLN A 286 -22.95 15.39 10.98
N SER A 287 -22.40 14.21 10.72
CA SER A 287 -23.01 13.18 9.89
C SER A 287 -24.28 12.61 10.53
N ASN A 288 -25.30 12.43 9.70
CA ASN A 288 -26.53 11.72 10.04
C ASN A 288 -26.50 10.22 9.68
N ILE A 289 -25.42 9.74 9.05
CA ILE A 289 -25.28 8.35 8.64
C ILE A 289 -25.42 7.42 9.86
N ARG A 290 -26.30 6.43 9.74
CA ARG A 290 -26.56 5.38 10.75
C ARG A 290 -26.35 3.99 10.18
N GLU A 291 -26.39 3.87 8.85
CA GLU A 291 -26.23 2.63 8.15
C GLU A 291 -25.26 2.81 6.97
N VAL A 292 -24.37 1.84 6.78
CA VAL A 292 -23.46 1.79 5.63
C VAL A 292 -23.66 0.47 4.91
N CYS A 293 -24.25 0.53 3.71
CA CYS A 293 -24.48 -0.63 2.87
C CYS A 293 -23.30 -0.88 1.94
N LEU A 294 -22.61 -2.01 2.11
CA LEU A 294 -21.63 -2.51 1.13
C LEU A 294 -22.32 -3.32 0.06
N VAL A 295 -22.20 -2.92 -1.20
CA VAL A 295 -22.89 -3.57 -2.34
C VAL A 295 -21.86 -4.09 -3.33
N ALA A 296 -21.93 -5.37 -3.65
CA ALA A 296 -21.09 -6.04 -4.63
C ALA A 296 -21.91 -6.70 -5.75
N ARG A 297 -21.27 -6.83 -6.93
CA ARG A 297 -21.87 -7.50 -8.11
C ARG A 297 -21.80 -9.01 -8.06
N ARG A 298 -20.86 -9.55 -7.28
CA ARG A 298 -20.52 -10.98 -7.22
C ARG A 298 -20.62 -11.45 -5.78
N GLY A 299 -20.67 -12.77 -5.60
CA GLY A 299 -20.77 -13.40 -4.30
C GLY A 299 -19.51 -13.28 -3.44
N PRO A 300 -19.54 -13.81 -2.22
CA PRO A 300 -18.47 -13.64 -1.22
C PRO A 300 -17.13 -14.26 -1.67
N VAL A 301 -17.15 -15.32 -2.49
CA VAL A 301 -15.93 -15.98 -2.99
C VAL A 301 -15.09 -15.04 -3.87
N GLN A 302 -15.73 -14.13 -4.61
CA GLN A 302 -15.04 -13.16 -5.46
C GLN A 302 -14.80 -11.82 -4.77
N ALA A 303 -14.95 -11.75 -3.45
CA ALA A 303 -14.57 -10.57 -2.68
C ALA A 303 -13.06 -10.32 -2.80
N ALA A 304 -12.69 -9.07 -3.03
CA ALA A 304 -11.29 -8.68 -3.28
C ALA A 304 -10.64 -8.01 -2.06
N PHE A 305 -11.32 -7.96 -0.94
CA PHE A 305 -10.73 -7.51 0.32
C PHE A 305 -9.88 -8.62 0.96
N THR A 306 -8.89 -8.23 1.75
CA THR A 306 -8.10 -9.18 2.53
C THR A 306 -8.82 -9.58 3.81
N PRO A 307 -8.59 -10.80 4.35
CA PRO A 307 -9.13 -11.20 5.66
C PRO A 307 -8.77 -10.24 6.80
N LYS A 308 -7.63 -9.57 6.71
CA LYS A 308 -7.19 -8.56 7.68
C LYS A 308 -8.12 -7.35 7.70
N GLU A 309 -8.44 -6.79 6.53
CA GLU A 309 -9.33 -5.63 6.42
C GLU A 309 -10.76 -5.97 6.88
N LEU A 310 -11.26 -7.16 6.53
CA LEU A 310 -12.55 -7.62 7.04
C LEU A 310 -12.54 -7.73 8.56
N ARG A 311 -11.48 -8.30 9.16
CA ARG A 311 -11.35 -8.42 10.61
C ARG A 311 -11.32 -7.05 11.29
N GLN A 312 -10.62 -6.08 10.74
CA GLN A 312 -10.62 -4.72 11.27
C GLN A 312 -12.00 -4.08 11.27
N LEU A 313 -12.79 -4.31 10.21
CA LEU A 313 -14.18 -3.86 10.18
C LEU A 313 -15.03 -4.55 11.26
N LEU A 314 -14.87 -5.87 11.44
CA LEU A 314 -15.55 -6.66 12.48
C LEU A 314 -15.18 -6.21 13.90
N ASP A 315 -13.95 -5.75 14.11
CA ASP A 315 -13.45 -5.30 15.42
C ASP A 315 -13.77 -3.83 15.72
N THR A 316 -14.43 -3.11 14.78
CA THR A 316 -14.78 -1.70 14.95
C THR A 316 -15.81 -1.54 16.06
N GLN A 317 -15.45 -0.83 17.12
CA GLN A 317 -16.33 -0.68 18.29
C GLN A 317 -17.59 0.15 17.97
N GLY A 318 -18.74 -0.31 18.48
CA GLY A 318 -20.02 0.37 18.30
C GLY A 318 -20.62 0.21 16.90
N VAL A 319 -20.12 -0.72 16.11
CA VAL A 319 -20.63 -1.07 14.78
C VAL A 319 -21.12 -2.51 14.78
N ASP A 320 -22.39 -2.71 14.42
CA ASP A 320 -22.96 -4.02 14.20
C ASP A 320 -22.88 -4.35 12.69
N ILE A 321 -22.33 -5.51 12.36
CA ILE A 321 -22.25 -5.97 10.97
C ILE A 321 -23.35 -6.99 10.71
N LEU A 322 -24.18 -6.67 9.73
CA LEU A 322 -25.29 -7.53 9.30
C LEU A 322 -24.98 -8.06 7.90
N VAL A 323 -25.17 -9.33 7.70
CA VAL A 323 -25.06 -10.01 6.39
C VAL A 323 -26.34 -10.80 6.19
N ASP A 324 -26.98 -10.64 5.04
CA ASP A 324 -28.12 -11.47 4.68
C ASP A 324 -27.66 -12.92 4.50
N ALA A 325 -28.40 -13.86 5.08
CA ALA A 325 -28.08 -15.27 4.97
C ALA A 325 -28.07 -15.78 3.51
N ASP A 326 -28.92 -15.18 2.67
CA ASP A 326 -29.00 -15.52 1.24
C ASP A 326 -27.74 -15.05 0.48
N ASP A 327 -27.10 -13.97 0.91
CA ASP A 327 -25.84 -13.46 0.33
C ASP A 327 -24.64 -14.36 0.61
N LEU A 328 -24.74 -15.23 1.61
CA LEU A 328 -23.72 -16.23 1.94
C LEU A 328 -23.88 -17.56 1.20
N LEU A 329 -24.98 -17.74 0.48
CA LEU A 329 -25.20 -18.94 -0.31
C LEU A 329 -24.29 -18.96 -1.54
N LEU A 330 -23.52 -20.06 -1.65
CA LEU A 330 -22.64 -20.25 -2.79
C LEU A 330 -23.40 -20.85 -3.97
N ASP A 331 -23.31 -20.22 -5.12
CA ASP A 331 -23.72 -20.85 -6.36
C ASP A 331 -22.76 -21.98 -6.77
N ALA A 332 -23.14 -22.80 -7.76
CA ALA A 332 -22.34 -23.95 -8.19
C ALA A 332 -20.95 -23.57 -8.70
N ALA A 333 -20.80 -22.38 -9.32
CA ALA A 333 -19.52 -21.90 -9.82
C ALA A 333 -18.61 -21.49 -8.66
N SER A 334 -19.14 -20.74 -7.69
CA SER A 334 -18.41 -20.33 -6.48
C SER A 334 -18.01 -21.53 -5.61
N ALA A 335 -18.88 -22.52 -5.49
CA ALA A 335 -18.55 -23.75 -4.76
C ALA A 335 -17.42 -24.56 -5.45
N ALA A 336 -17.39 -24.56 -6.78
CA ALA A 336 -16.32 -25.21 -7.55
C ALA A 336 -14.98 -24.45 -7.50
N GLU A 337 -15.00 -23.14 -7.30
CA GLU A 337 -13.80 -22.32 -7.15
C GLU A 337 -13.10 -22.54 -5.78
N LEU A 338 -13.86 -22.96 -4.77
CA LEU A 338 -13.36 -23.26 -3.42
C LEU A 338 -12.92 -24.72 -3.23
N ALA A 339 -13.27 -25.65 -4.15
CA ALA A 339 -12.94 -27.06 -4.08
C ALA A 339 -11.56 -27.37 -4.67
#